data_d10cd4404c2ce104ac49258a38ff9353
#
_entry.id   d10cd4404c2ce104ac49258a38ff9353
#
_cell.length_a   1.000
_cell.length_b   1.000
_cell.length_c   1.000
_cell.angle_alpha   90.00
_cell.angle_beta   90.00
_cell.angle_gamma   90.00
#
_symmetry.space_group_name_H-M   'P 1'
#
loop_
_entity.id
_entity.type
_entity.pdbx_description
1 polymer ?
#
loop_
_entity_poly.entity_id
_entity_poly.type
_entity_poly.pdbx_seq_one_letter_code
_entity_poly.pdbx_strand_id
1 'polypeptide(L)'
;MTMLLAKTRPGKGFSGYITTLLVILSFLSLTIFAQPATNVFPLSPLATKTLVDSLANQITKYYVLKDQALKMASYIRKRAREGQYNNYKDPHALAGALTSDVLFINRDEHFHVEYNPEMTNELLGYIDDVPKLVAQRLKLEKEKNFGFKKAEILNGNIGYLEISSFSRLNSYSKAAADAALKMLSNSRAIIIDLRYGVGGSPDMVNHIISHFFRNPTHVSDIYIRSENATLPYTTVPDSSYGVLNDIPIYILTSYKTFSAAEGLTYGLQSLKRATVVGEVTRGGAHTVTYRPLSSGFVADIPFGRAISPVTKKNWEKVGVTPDIKVPAERALEIAEMKIFEKAFENAKDSAEIKSLKWQLDLVQSINHPIQLDTITLQQFSGLYGAYSISYSAGTLYYQKTGKAKFPLIAMTSTMMRPKGNDTFTIEFYKNYFGKVNRIATRYDDGRVEYAERTD
;
A
#
# COMPACT_ATOMS: atom_id res chain seq x y z
N MET A 1 22.78 -17.88 10.21
CA MET A 1 22.88 -19.17 9.49
C MET A 1 23.73 -20.08 10.35
N THR A 2 23.04 -20.94 11.06
CA THR A 2 23.59 -21.85 12.06
C THR A 2 23.69 -23.23 11.45
N MET A 3 24.79 -23.89 11.51
CA MET A 3 24.87 -25.33 11.35
C MET A 3 25.89 -25.91 12.32
N LEU A 4 25.36 -26.54 13.27
CA LEU A 4 25.51 -27.86 13.86
C LEU A 4 26.41 -28.83 13.10
N LEU A 5 27.24 -29.56 13.87
CA LEU A 5 27.35 -31.00 13.94
C LEU A 5 28.66 -31.31 14.72
N ALA A 6 28.64 -31.84 15.87
CA ALA A 6 28.35 -33.18 16.36
C ALA A 6 29.54 -34.17 16.23
N LYS A 7 30.01 -34.58 17.42
CA LYS A 7 30.51 -35.88 17.84
C LYS A 7 31.71 -36.52 17.14
N THR A 8 32.76 -36.78 17.91
CA THR A 8 33.06 -38.13 18.39
C THR A 8 34.23 -38.13 19.40
N ARG A 9 34.15 -39.00 20.39
CA ARG A 9 35.15 -39.44 21.37
C ARG A 9 35.88 -40.68 20.82
N PRO A 10 36.82 -41.30 21.56
CA PRO A 10 37.93 -40.87 22.46
C PRO A 10 39.27 -41.58 22.17
N GLY A 11 40.33 -41.15 22.83
CA GLY A 11 41.59 -41.93 22.83
C GLY A 11 42.58 -41.48 23.91
N LYS A 12 42.92 -42.38 24.76
CA LYS A 12 43.79 -42.30 25.93
C LYS A 12 45.28 -42.08 25.60
N GLY A 13 46.00 -41.39 26.51
CA GLY A 13 47.32 -41.91 26.80
C GLY A 13 48.43 -40.92 27.10
N PHE A 14 48.89 -40.87 28.34
CA PHE A 14 50.25 -40.70 28.89
C PHE A 14 51.02 -39.38 28.87
N SER A 15 51.16 -38.85 30.08
CA SER A 15 52.41 -38.50 30.83
C SER A 15 53.55 -37.76 30.11
N GLY A 16 53.94 -36.60 30.67
CA GLY A 16 55.23 -35.98 30.48
C GLY A 16 55.28 -34.56 31.08
N TYR A 17 55.79 -34.46 32.34
CA TYR A 17 56.05 -33.14 32.96
C TYR A 17 57.23 -32.46 32.27
N ILE A 18 56.99 -31.24 31.73
CA ILE A 18 58.02 -30.23 31.47
C ILE A 18 57.50 -28.90 31.96
N THR A 19 58.09 -28.45 33.05
CA THR A 19 57.85 -27.13 33.64
C THR A 19 58.54 -26.08 32.78
N THR A 20 57.80 -25.36 31.94
CA THR A 20 58.34 -24.18 31.26
C THR A 20 57.64 -22.96 31.79
N LEU A 21 58.34 -22.12 32.46
CA LEU A 21 57.92 -20.82 33.01
C LEU A 21 57.68 -19.86 31.82
N LEU A 22 56.40 -19.71 31.45
CA LEU A 22 55.98 -18.72 30.43
C LEU A 22 55.59 -17.44 31.16
N VAL A 23 56.43 -16.43 31.00
CA VAL A 23 56.10 -15.04 31.35
C VAL A 23 55.01 -14.56 30.39
N ILE A 24 53.75 -14.52 30.90
CA ILE A 24 52.64 -13.95 30.18
C ILE A 24 52.76 -12.45 30.32
N LEU A 25 53.31 -11.78 29.29
CA LEU A 25 53.09 -10.37 29.04
C LEU A 25 51.60 -10.21 28.60
N SER A 26 50.74 -9.84 29.54
CA SER A 26 49.38 -9.39 29.24
C SER A 26 49.42 -8.07 28.55
N PHE A 27 49.37 -8.07 27.21
CA PHE A 27 48.92 -6.92 26.48
C PHE A 27 47.43 -6.70 26.80
N LEU A 28 47.13 -5.83 27.78
CA LEU A 28 45.84 -5.23 27.93
C LEU A 28 45.67 -4.30 26.68
N SER A 29 45.09 -4.83 25.62
CA SER A 29 44.48 -4.02 24.60
C SER A 29 43.27 -3.34 25.27
N LEU A 30 43.48 -2.10 25.73
CA LEU A 30 42.36 -1.20 26.03
C LEU A 30 41.62 -1.00 24.70
N THR A 31 40.55 -1.74 24.49
CA THR A 31 39.49 -1.35 23.56
C THR A 31 38.86 -0.12 24.18
N ILE A 32 39.32 1.05 23.77
CA ILE A 32 38.62 2.32 24.01
C ILE A 32 37.31 2.19 23.25
N PHE A 33 36.24 1.81 23.95
CA PHE A 33 34.90 2.03 23.46
C PHE A 33 34.76 3.55 23.35
N ALA A 34 34.89 4.08 22.14
CA ALA A 34 34.59 5.47 21.88
C ALA A 34 33.10 5.67 22.19
N GLN A 35 32.83 6.40 23.28
CA GLN A 35 31.48 6.91 23.51
C GLN A 35 31.03 7.66 22.27
N PRO A 36 29.73 7.54 21.87
CA PRO A 36 29.22 8.31 20.75
C PRO A 36 29.45 9.80 21.02
N ALA A 37 30.31 10.41 20.24
CA ALA A 37 30.60 11.82 20.35
C ALA A 37 29.28 12.60 20.12
N THR A 38 28.88 13.40 21.08
CA THR A 38 27.79 14.37 20.87
C THR A 38 28.25 15.34 19.78
N ASN A 39 27.67 15.21 18.60
CA ASN A 39 28.05 16.06 17.47
C ASN A 39 27.64 17.50 17.75
N VAL A 40 28.60 18.41 17.79
CA VAL A 40 28.37 19.84 17.92
C VAL A 40 28.19 20.43 16.53
N PHE A 41 27.10 21.18 16.32
CA PHE A 41 26.86 21.89 15.07
C PHE A 41 27.14 23.37 15.18
N PRO A 42 27.66 24.02 14.11
CA PRO A 42 28.03 23.45 12.81
C PRO A 42 29.19 22.45 12.90
N LEU A 43 29.20 21.46 12.00
CA LEU A 43 30.32 20.54 11.89
C LEU A 43 31.60 21.32 11.53
N SER A 44 32.75 20.87 12.05
CA SER A 44 34.04 21.40 11.59
C SER A 44 34.24 21.08 10.10
N PRO A 45 35.06 21.85 9.36
CA PRO A 45 35.34 21.57 7.94
C PRO A 45 35.84 20.14 7.70
N LEU A 46 36.64 19.60 8.63
CA LEU A 46 37.12 18.22 8.58
C LEU A 46 35.97 17.21 8.76
N ALA A 47 35.09 17.42 9.74
CA ALA A 47 33.94 16.55 9.98
C ALA A 47 32.94 16.60 8.80
N THR A 48 32.68 17.77 8.24
CA THR A 48 31.91 17.98 7.02
C THR A 48 32.49 17.20 5.84
N LYS A 49 33.79 17.30 5.62
CA LYS A 49 34.47 16.55 4.57
C LYS A 49 34.35 15.05 4.80
N THR A 50 34.52 14.57 6.03
CA THR A 50 34.38 13.15 6.39
C THR A 50 32.95 12.65 6.13
N LEU A 51 31.94 13.45 6.45
CA LEU A 51 30.51 13.11 6.17
C LEU A 51 30.28 12.98 4.67
N VAL A 52 30.72 13.97 3.88
CA VAL A 52 30.53 13.94 2.42
C VAL A 52 31.29 12.78 1.78
N ASP A 53 32.52 12.50 2.24
CA ASP A 53 33.29 11.36 1.73
C ASP A 53 32.66 10.03 2.10
N SER A 54 32.10 9.90 3.31
CA SER A 54 31.32 8.74 3.72
C SER A 54 30.12 8.52 2.80
N LEU A 55 29.30 9.56 2.59
CA LEU A 55 28.15 9.52 1.68
C LEU A 55 28.56 9.16 0.25
N ALA A 56 29.57 9.84 -0.29
CA ALA A 56 30.05 9.59 -1.64
C ALA A 56 30.58 8.16 -1.84
N ASN A 57 31.24 7.59 -0.83
CA ASN A 57 31.72 6.22 -0.84
C ASN A 57 30.55 5.23 -0.84
N GLN A 58 29.53 5.45 0.02
CA GLN A 58 28.33 4.62 0.07
C GLN A 58 27.57 4.66 -1.28
N ILE A 59 27.38 5.84 -1.86
CA ILE A 59 26.76 6.01 -3.18
C ILE A 59 27.56 5.25 -4.25
N THR A 60 28.86 5.47 -4.33
CA THR A 60 29.73 4.84 -5.33
C THR A 60 29.69 3.32 -5.24
N LYS A 61 29.67 2.78 -4.03
CA LYS A 61 29.67 1.34 -3.78
C LYS A 61 28.32 0.70 -4.08
N TYR A 62 27.21 1.30 -3.63
CA TYR A 62 25.92 0.62 -3.56
C TYR A 62 24.88 1.15 -4.54
N TYR A 63 24.89 2.44 -4.92
CA TYR A 63 23.83 2.99 -5.75
C TYR A 63 23.66 2.20 -7.04
N VAL A 64 22.42 1.84 -7.38
CA VAL A 64 22.07 0.85 -8.42
C VAL A 64 22.56 1.22 -9.83
N LEU A 65 22.65 2.51 -10.17
CA LEU A 65 23.11 3.01 -11.46
C LEU A 65 24.55 3.52 -11.35
N LYS A 66 25.54 2.72 -11.78
CA LYS A 66 26.98 2.99 -11.61
C LYS A 66 27.40 4.37 -12.10
N ASP A 67 26.99 4.76 -13.30
CA ASP A 67 27.41 6.02 -13.91
C ASP A 67 26.85 7.23 -13.16
N GLN A 68 25.59 7.11 -12.69
CA GLN A 68 24.97 8.14 -11.86
C GLN A 68 25.64 8.21 -10.49
N ALA A 69 25.99 7.07 -9.89
CA ALA A 69 26.71 7.02 -8.62
C ALA A 69 28.03 7.83 -8.67
N LEU A 70 28.81 7.67 -9.74
CA LEU A 70 30.07 8.40 -9.92
C LEU A 70 29.83 9.91 -10.07
N LYS A 71 28.81 10.31 -10.82
CA LYS A 71 28.44 11.72 -11.00
C LYS A 71 27.98 12.36 -9.70
N MET A 72 27.09 11.70 -8.96
CA MET A 72 26.62 12.14 -7.65
C MET A 72 27.77 12.33 -6.67
N ALA A 73 28.62 11.31 -6.50
CA ALA A 73 29.76 11.32 -5.60
C ALA A 73 30.75 12.44 -5.95
N SER A 74 31.04 12.64 -7.24
CA SER A 74 31.89 13.71 -7.70
C SER A 74 31.31 15.09 -7.40
N TYR A 75 30.00 15.26 -7.62
CA TYR A 75 29.32 16.54 -7.43
C TYR A 75 29.31 16.96 -5.95
N ILE A 76 28.89 16.08 -5.03
CA ILE A 76 28.87 16.44 -3.61
C ILE A 76 30.26 16.69 -3.04
N ARG A 77 31.29 15.96 -3.50
CA ARG A 77 32.68 16.22 -3.12
C ARG A 77 33.17 17.56 -3.63
N LYS A 78 32.81 17.99 -4.85
CA LYS A 78 33.08 19.33 -5.38
C LYS A 78 32.42 20.38 -4.49
N ARG A 79 31.14 20.26 -4.20
CA ARG A 79 30.40 21.18 -3.33
C ARG A 79 31.05 21.34 -1.94
N ALA A 80 31.53 20.22 -1.36
CA ALA A 80 32.21 20.23 -0.07
C ALA A 80 33.54 20.99 -0.14
N ARG A 81 34.35 20.81 -1.20
CA ARG A 81 35.62 21.58 -1.42
C ARG A 81 35.37 23.08 -1.57
N GLU A 82 34.23 23.44 -2.12
CA GLU A 82 33.78 24.85 -2.26
C GLU A 82 33.19 25.41 -0.95
N GLY A 83 33.18 24.64 0.15
CA GLY A 83 32.68 25.07 1.46
C GLY A 83 31.15 25.14 1.59
N GLN A 84 30.39 24.65 0.62
CA GLN A 84 28.96 24.84 0.55
C GLN A 84 28.19 24.22 1.72
N TYR A 85 28.79 23.27 2.46
CA TYR A 85 28.16 22.59 3.60
C TYR A 85 28.67 23.08 4.96
N ASN A 86 29.66 23.99 5.03
CA ASN A 86 30.33 24.33 6.28
C ASN A 86 29.48 25.16 7.26
N ASN A 87 28.46 25.85 6.78
CA ASN A 87 27.74 26.85 7.57
C ASN A 87 26.39 26.39 8.10
N TYR A 88 26.03 25.11 7.87
CA TYR A 88 24.76 24.57 8.37
C TYR A 88 24.81 24.36 9.88
N LYS A 89 24.00 25.14 10.62
CA LYS A 89 23.86 25.03 12.08
C LYS A 89 22.88 23.94 12.49
N ASP A 90 21.92 23.63 11.60
CA ASP A 90 20.92 22.57 11.80
C ASP A 90 21.32 21.33 10.99
N PRO A 91 21.49 20.16 11.66
CA PRO A 91 21.82 18.91 10.98
C PRO A 91 20.76 18.44 9.99
N HIS A 92 19.48 18.71 10.25
CA HIS A 92 18.41 18.34 9.33
C HIS A 92 18.47 19.18 8.04
N ALA A 93 18.79 20.48 8.15
CA ALA A 93 19.00 21.33 6.99
C ALA A 93 20.22 20.87 6.16
N LEU A 94 21.30 20.41 6.80
CA LEU A 94 22.46 19.82 6.12
C LEU A 94 22.07 18.52 5.40
N ALA A 95 21.31 17.65 6.04
CA ALA A 95 20.80 16.42 5.43
C ALA A 95 19.95 16.73 4.18
N GLY A 96 19.05 17.70 4.28
CA GLY A 96 18.24 18.19 3.15
C GLY A 96 19.07 18.73 2.00
N ALA A 97 20.14 19.49 2.28
CA ALA A 97 21.05 20.02 1.27
C ALA A 97 21.80 18.88 0.55
N LEU A 98 22.32 17.91 1.29
CA LEU A 98 22.98 16.72 0.72
C LEU A 98 22.02 15.90 -0.16
N THR A 99 20.79 15.69 0.30
CA THR A 99 19.73 15.03 -0.48
C THR A 99 19.47 15.78 -1.78
N SER A 100 19.25 17.09 -1.70
CA SER A 100 18.96 17.94 -2.86
C SER A 100 20.07 17.93 -3.90
N ASP A 101 21.32 17.96 -3.47
CA ASP A 101 22.47 17.93 -4.37
C ASP A 101 22.66 16.59 -5.07
N VAL A 102 22.33 15.48 -4.40
CA VAL A 102 22.32 14.15 -5.02
C VAL A 102 21.18 14.05 -6.04
N LEU A 103 19.98 14.48 -5.66
CA LEU A 103 18.79 14.46 -6.52
C LEU A 103 18.90 15.40 -7.73
N PHE A 104 19.70 16.47 -7.62
CA PHE A 104 20.03 17.35 -8.76
C PHE A 104 20.72 16.59 -9.90
N ILE A 105 21.58 15.63 -9.58
CA ILE A 105 22.29 14.81 -10.57
C ILE A 105 21.38 13.71 -11.16
N ASN A 106 20.61 13.04 -10.30
CA ASN A 106 19.67 12.03 -10.73
C ASN A 106 18.50 11.97 -9.75
N ARG A 107 17.34 12.40 -10.22
CA ARG A 107 16.11 12.39 -9.42
C ARG A 107 15.65 10.94 -9.21
N ASP A 108 16.01 10.39 -8.05
CA ASP A 108 15.58 9.10 -7.55
C ASP A 108 14.88 9.33 -6.21
N GLU A 109 13.56 9.22 -6.20
CA GLU A 109 12.74 9.62 -5.04
C GLU A 109 12.88 8.68 -3.84
N HIS A 110 13.60 7.58 -4.00
CA HIS A 110 14.00 6.71 -2.90
C HIS A 110 15.29 7.18 -2.20
N PHE A 111 16.09 8.05 -2.83
CA PHE A 111 17.31 8.53 -2.22
C PHE A 111 17.03 9.61 -1.18
N HIS A 112 17.50 9.40 0.03
CA HIS A 112 17.35 10.36 1.12
C HIS A 112 18.55 10.33 2.06
N VAL A 113 18.91 11.50 2.62
CA VAL A 113 19.87 11.62 3.72
C VAL A 113 19.12 12.21 4.90
N GLU A 114 19.28 11.65 6.08
CA GLU A 114 18.71 12.18 7.32
C GLU A 114 19.73 12.23 8.45
N TYR A 115 19.53 13.14 9.40
CA TYR A 115 20.23 13.13 10.67
C TYR A 115 19.46 12.29 11.66
N ASN A 116 19.99 11.13 11.99
CA ASN A 116 19.38 10.15 12.89
C ASN A 116 20.46 9.39 13.65
N PRO A 117 21.00 9.97 14.74
CA PRO A 117 22.07 9.35 15.53
C PRO A 117 21.67 8.00 16.11
N GLU A 118 20.41 7.81 16.51
CA GLU A 118 19.94 6.55 17.06
C GLU A 118 20.01 5.43 16.02
N MET A 119 19.46 5.66 14.82
CA MET A 119 19.54 4.69 13.72
C MET A 119 21.00 4.48 13.26
N THR A 120 21.83 5.54 13.23
CA THR A 120 23.24 5.42 12.90
C THR A 120 23.95 4.46 13.86
N ASN A 121 23.72 4.63 15.18
CA ASN A 121 24.29 3.78 16.22
C ASN A 121 23.80 2.34 16.12
N GLU A 122 22.52 2.15 15.82
CA GLU A 122 21.94 0.84 15.58
C GLU A 122 22.63 0.12 14.41
N LEU A 123 22.75 0.80 13.27
CA LEU A 123 23.38 0.23 12.06
C LEU A 123 24.88 -0.06 12.24
N LEU A 124 25.56 0.68 13.14
CA LEU A 124 26.95 0.43 13.50
C LEU A 124 27.10 -0.63 14.59
N GLY A 125 26.01 -1.16 15.16
CA GLY A 125 26.05 -2.17 16.20
C GLY A 125 26.40 -1.62 17.59
N TYR A 126 26.18 -0.33 17.83
CA TYR A 126 26.46 0.33 19.13
C TYR A 126 25.25 0.31 20.09
N ILE A 127 24.19 -0.42 19.75
CA ILE A 127 23.01 -0.56 20.61
C ILE A 127 23.09 -1.91 21.36
N ASP A 128 23.13 -1.82 22.68
CA ASP A 128 23.27 -3.00 23.55
C ASP A 128 21.99 -3.85 23.64
N ASP A 129 20.80 -3.24 23.46
CA ASP A 129 19.50 -3.91 23.60
C ASP A 129 18.74 -4.03 22.27
N VAL A 130 19.31 -4.76 21.32
CA VAL A 130 18.66 -5.08 20.03
C VAL A 130 17.29 -5.75 20.21
N PRO A 131 17.07 -6.70 21.16
CA PRO A 131 15.75 -7.28 21.40
C PRO A 131 14.68 -6.25 21.76
N LYS A 132 14.98 -5.25 22.59
CA LYS A 132 14.06 -4.18 22.97
C LYS A 132 13.67 -3.32 21.76
N LEU A 133 14.63 -2.97 20.92
CA LEU A 133 14.38 -2.20 19.69
C LEU A 133 13.49 -2.98 18.71
N VAL A 134 13.75 -4.26 18.51
CA VAL A 134 12.90 -5.15 17.68
C VAL A 134 11.47 -5.21 18.24
N ALA A 135 11.34 -5.34 19.57
CA ALA A 135 10.03 -5.36 20.22
C ALA A 135 9.27 -4.03 20.06
N GLN A 136 9.97 -2.89 20.17
CA GLN A 136 9.36 -1.57 19.94
C GLN A 136 8.88 -1.41 18.50
N ARG A 137 9.69 -1.80 17.51
CA ARG A 137 9.30 -1.78 16.09
C ARG A 137 8.08 -2.66 15.83
N LEU A 138 8.09 -3.88 16.35
CA LEU A 138 6.95 -4.78 16.22
C LEU A 138 5.69 -4.20 16.85
N LYS A 139 5.80 -3.50 17.99
CA LYS A 139 4.67 -2.80 18.61
C LYS A 139 4.09 -1.75 17.67
N LEU A 140 4.93 -0.89 17.08
CA LEU A 140 4.51 0.14 16.13
C LEU A 140 3.88 -0.45 14.86
N GLU A 141 4.41 -1.56 14.35
CA GLU A 141 3.81 -2.27 13.20
C GLU A 141 2.44 -2.85 13.56
N LYS A 142 2.29 -3.42 14.77
CA LYS A 142 0.99 -3.92 15.27
C LYS A 142 -0.04 -2.82 15.43
N GLU A 143 0.33 -1.65 15.95
CA GLU A 143 -0.55 -0.49 16.08
C GLU A 143 -1.09 0.00 14.73
N LYS A 144 -0.33 -0.19 13.66
CA LYS A 144 -0.71 0.10 12.26
C LYS A 144 -1.34 -1.09 11.54
N ASN A 145 -1.59 -2.19 12.26
CA ASN A 145 -2.05 -3.45 11.67
C ASN A 145 -1.23 -3.85 10.43
N PHE A 146 0.11 -3.70 10.51
CA PHE A 146 1.05 -4.05 9.43
C PHE A 146 0.76 -3.39 8.07
N GLY A 147 0.00 -2.29 8.06
CA GLY A 147 -0.41 -1.56 6.87
C GLY A 147 -1.78 -1.94 6.29
N PHE A 148 -2.42 -2.98 6.79
CA PHE A 148 -3.77 -3.38 6.39
C PHE A 148 -4.80 -2.50 7.11
N LYS A 149 -5.33 -1.50 6.42
CA LYS A 149 -6.22 -0.47 7.00
C LYS A 149 -7.67 -0.92 7.10
N LYS A 150 -8.15 -1.62 6.07
CA LYS A 150 -9.54 -2.00 5.96
C LYS A 150 -9.68 -3.28 5.15
N ALA A 151 -10.51 -4.20 5.60
CA ALA A 151 -11.00 -5.34 4.84
C ALA A 151 -12.50 -5.43 5.08
N GLU A 152 -13.30 -5.37 4.01
CA GLU A 152 -14.75 -5.40 4.10
C GLU A 152 -15.39 -6.02 2.85
N ILE A 153 -16.66 -6.35 2.95
CA ILE A 153 -17.48 -6.74 1.81
C ILE A 153 -18.40 -5.57 1.47
N LEU A 154 -18.21 -4.99 0.30
CA LEU A 154 -19.05 -3.94 -0.25
C LEU A 154 -20.33 -4.54 -0.83
N ASN A 155 -21.29 -3.67 -1.17
CA ASN A 155 -22.52 -4.05 -1.85
C ASN A 155 -22.25 -4.91 -3.09
N GLY A 156 -23.12 -5.88 -3.35
CA GLY A 156 -22.97 -6.80 -4.49
C GLY A 156 -21.86 -7.84 -4.31
N ASN A 157 -21.43 -8.08 -3.04
CA ASN A 157 -20.42 -9.07 -2.68
C ASN A 157 -19.03 -8.77 -3.30
N ILE A 158 -18.61 -7.52 -3.28
CA ILE A 158 -17.27 -7.10 -3.69
C ILE A 158 -16.36 -7.05 -2.47
N GLY A 159 -15.25 -7.79 -2.48
CA GLY A 159 -14.23 -7.71 -1.45
C GLY A 159 -13.41 -6.42 -1.63
N TYR A 160 -13.22 -5.66 -0.55
CA TYR A 160 -12.41 -4.44 -0.56
C TYR A 160 -11.29 -4.56 0.46
N LEU A 161 -10.07 -4.28 0.02
CA LEU A 161 -8.86 -4.33 0.84
C LEU A 161 -8.04 -3.05 0.65
N GLU A 162 -7.92 -2.23 1.70
CA GLU A 162 -7.07 -1.05 1.71
C GLU A 162 -5.73 -1.37 2.37
N ILE A 163 -4.64 -1.15 1.63
CA ILE A 163 -3.26 -1.35 2.10
C ILE A 163 -2.51 -0.01 2.02
N SER A 164 -2.03 0.48 3.15
CA SER A 164 -1.28 1.73 3.23
C SER A 164 0.24 1.54 3.18
N SER A 165 0.75 0.36 3.58
CA SER A 165 2.18 0.02 3.58
C SER A 165 2.37 -1.50 3.66
N PHE A 166 3.58 -1.95 3.37
CA PHE A 166 3.94 -3.38 3.36
C PHE A 166 5.01 -3.63 4.42
N SER A 167 4.59 -3.99 5.64
CA SER A 167 5.52 -4.35 6.72
C SER A 167 6.40 -5.53 6.34
N ARG A 168 7.56 -5.67 6.99
CA ARG A 168 8.43 -6.84 6.82
C ARG A 168 7.66 -8.12 7.07
N LEU A 169 7.87 -9.12 6.21
CA LEU A 169 7.23 -10.42 6.35
C LEU A 169 7.76 -11.15 7.60
N ASN A 170 6.88 -11.36 8.55
CA ASN A 170 7.09 -12.15 9.75
C ASN A 170 5.79 -12.89 10.10
N SER A 171 5.79 -13.73 11.14
CA SER A 171 4.61 -14.51 11.51
C SER A 171 3.36 -13.67 11.79
N TYR A 172 3.51 -12.48 12.37
CA TYR A 172 2.39 -11.60 12.70
C TYR A 172 1.84 -10.87 11.47
N SER A 173 2.72 -10.28 10.67
CA SER A 173 2.33 -9.56 9.46
C SER A 173 1.78 -10.50 8.39
N LYS A 174 2.34 -11.73 8.29
CA LYS A 174 1.82 -12.81 7.47
C LYS A 174 0.39 -13.17 7.89
N ALA A 175 0.16 -13.40 9.18
CA ALA A 175 -1.17 -13.74 9.69
C ALA A 175 -2.20 -12.63 9.43
N ALA A 176 -1.81 -11.35 9.51
CA ALA A 176 -2.70 -10.23 9.20
C ALA A 176 -3.08 -10.20 7.71
N ALA A 177 -2.11 -10.42 6.81
CA ALA A 177 -2.35 -10.51 5.37
C ALA A 177 -3.29 -11.67 5.03
N ASP A 178 -2.99 -12.86 5.56
CA ASP A 178 -3.75 -14.08 5.33
C ASP A 178 -5.21 -13.94 5.81
N ALA A 179 -5.42 -13.37 7.00
CA ALA A 179 -6.76 -13.14 7.55
C ALA A 179 -7.57 -12.16 6.69
N ALA A 180 -6.95 -11.05 6.26
CA ALA A 180 -7.60 -10.05 5.41
C ALA A 180 -8.03 -10.66 4.06
N LEU A 181 -7.13 -11.40 3.40
CA LEU A 181 -7.41 -12.04 2.12
C LEU A 181 -8.43 -13.18 2.25
N LYS A 182 -8.36 -13.97 3.32
CA LYS A 182 -9.32 -15.05 3.59
C LYS A 182 -10.73 -14.53 3.80
N MET A 183 -10.91 -13.38 4.47
CA MET A 183 -12.21 -12.74 4.62
C MET A 183 -12.88 -12.45 3.26
N LEU A 184 -12.07 -12.17 2.23
CA LEU A 184 -12.54 -11.82 0.90
C LEU A 184 -12.69 -13.01 -0.07
N SER A 185 -12.44 -14.24 0.39
CA SER A 185 -12.35 -15.42 -0.48
C SER A 185 -13.66 -15.85 -1.17
N ASN A 186 -14.80 -15.36 -0.70
CA ASN A 186 -16.09 -15.63 -1.30
C ASN A 186 -16.66 -14.44 -2.08
N SER A 187 -15.82 -13.43 -2.35
CA SER A 187 -16.25 -12.24 -3.07
C SER A 187 -16.38 -12.51 -4.58
N ARG A 188 -17.28 -11.79 -5.23
CA ARG A 188 -17.45 -11.78 -6.70
C ARG A 188 -16.21 -11.23 -7.42
N ALA A 189 -15.57 -10.23 -6.84
CA ALA A 189 -14.31 -9.62 -7.24
C ALA A 189 -13.62 -9.04 -6.02
N ILE A 190 -12.32 -8.79 -6.12
CA ILE A 190 -11.56 -8.12 -5.06
C ILE A 190 -11.02 -6.80 -5.59
N ILE A 191 -11.27 -5.72 -4.85
CA ILE A 191 -10.67 -4.40 -5.05
C ILE A 191 -9.55 -4.25 -4.03
N ILE A 192 -8.32 -4.04 -4.49
CA ILE A 192 -7.16 -3.69 -3.66
C ILE A 192 -6.92 -2.19 -3.80
N ASP A 193 -7.18 -1.43 -2.75
CA ASP A 193 -7.01 0.03 -2.77
C ASP A 193 -5.60 0.40 -2.32
N LEU A 194 -4.81 0.88 -3.28
CA LEU A 194 -3.45 1.37 -3.10
C LEU A 194 -3.32 2.86 -3.37
N ARG A 195 -4.42 3.61 -3.46
CA ARG A 195 -4.39 5.05 -3.75
C ARG A 195 -3.54 5.85 -2.75
N TYR A 196 -3.40 5.34 -1.53
CA TYR A 196 -2.55 5.90 -0.47
C TYR A 196 -1.45 4.92 -0.04
N GLY A 197 -1.23 3.86 -0.83
CA GLY A 197 -0.22 2.85 -0.57
C GLY A 197 1.18 3.40 -0.84
N VAL A 198 1.99 3.41 0.21
CA VAL A 198 3.40 3.81 0.08
C VAL A 198 4.31 2.59 -0.19
N GLY A 199 5.42 2.48 0.33
CA GLY A 199 6.35 1.39 0.10
C GLY A 199 6.34 0.31 1.18
N GLY A 200 7.39 -0.50 1.19
CA GLY A 200 7.65 -1.53 2.17
C GLY A 200 8.38 -2.75 1.63
N SER A 201 8.12 -3.91 2.23
CA SER A 201 8.83 -5.16 1.95
C SER A 201 8.41 -5.83 0.64
N PRO A 202 9.33 -6.12 -0.28
CA PRO A 202 9.06 -6.96 -1.45
C PRO A 202 8.59 -8.37 -1.08
N ASP A 203 9.02 -8.91 0.06
CA ASP A 203 8.61 -10.24 0.52
C ASP A 203 7.12 -10.26 0.88
N MET A 204 6.60 -9.19 1.51
CA MET A 204 5.17 -9.04 1.79
C MET A 204 4.37 -8.90 0.48
N VAL A 205 4.88 -8.14 -0.49
CA VAL A 205 4.28 -8.04 -1.83
C VAL A 205 4.18 -9.42 -2.48
N ASN A 206 5.28 -10.18 -2.49
CA ASN A 206 5.29 -11.53 -3.06
C ASN A 206 4.36 -12.49 -2.31
N HIS A 207 4.28 -12.36 -0.98
CA HIS A 207 3.35 -13.15 -0.18
C HIS A 207 1.89 -12.86 -0.54
N ILE A 208 1.49 -11.58 -0.64
CA ILE A 208 0.13 -11.19 -1.06
C ILE A 208 -0.16 -11.70 -2.48
N ILE A 209 0.76 -11.50 -3.42
CA ILE A 209 0.60 -11.97 -4.80
C ILE A 209 0.43 -13.49 -4.86
N SER A 210 1.10 -14.23 -3.97
CA SER A 210 1.06 -15.70 -3.94
C SER A 210 -0.36 -16.26 -3.74
N HIS A 211 -1.26 -15.53 -3.07
CA HIS A 211 -2.65 -15.93 -2.88
C HIS A 211 -3.47 -15.95 -4.19
N PHE A 212 -3.00 -15.26 -5.22
CA PHE A 212 -3.72 -15.10 -6.49
C PHE A 212 -3.26 -16.06 -7.60
N PHE A 213 -2.38 -17.00 -7.27
CA PHE A 213 -1.87 -18.00 -8.23
C PHE A 213 -1.96 -19.42 -7.66
N ARG A 214 -2.32 -20.39 -8.51
CA ARG A 214 -2.34 -21.82 -8.13
C ARG A 214 -0.95 -22.47 -8.17
N ASN A 215 -0.11 -21.97 -9.07
CA ASN A 215 1.22 -22.51 -9.32
C ASN A 215 2.30 -21.47 -9.05
N PRO A 216 3.51 -21.89 -8.70
CA PRO A 216 4.65 -20.97 -8.62
C PRO A 216 4.78 -20.17 -9.91
N THR A 217 4.74 -18.85 -9.80
CA THR A 217 4.77 -17.91 -10.92
C THR A 217 5.85 -16.87 -10.67
N HIS A 218 6.73 -16.67 -11.65
CA HIS A 218 7.78 -15.66 -11.58
C HIS A 218 7.18 -14.26 -11.78
N VAL A 219 7.23 -13.43 -10.73
CA VAL A 219 6.57 -12.11 -10.69
C VAL A 219 7.53 -10.98 -11.01
N SER A 220 8.73 -11.02 -10.44
CA SER A 220 9.72 -9.96 -10.54
C SER A 220 11.12 -10.50 -10.27
N ASP A 221 12.12 -9.82 -10.80
CA ASP A 221 13.51 -9.94 -10.39
C ASP A 221 13.94 -8.68 -9.65
N ILE A 222 14.88 -8.79 -8.70
CA ILE A 222 15.59 -7.65 -8.13
C ILE A 222 17.08 -7.81 -8.47
N TYR A 223 17.57 -6.95 -9.36
CA TYR A 223 18.99 -6.87 -9.66
C TYR A 223 19.72 -6.03 -8.62
N ILE A 224 20.76 -6.56 -8.01
CA ILE A 224 21.62 -5.92 -6.99
C ILE A 224 22.97 -5.64 -7.60
N ARG A 225 23.29 -4.36 -7.84
CA ARG A 225 24.51 -3.98 -8.53
C ARG A 225 25.79 -4.36 -7.78
N SER A 226 25.83 -4.11 -6.47
CA SER A 226 27.03 -4.37 -5.65
C SER A 226 27.44 -5.84 -5.62
N GLU A 227 26.52 -6.74 -5.87
CA GLU A 227 26.72 -8.19 -5.87
C GLU A 227 26.75 -8.76 -7.28
N ASN A 228 26.40 -7.95 -8.28
CA ASN A 228 26.14 -8.37 -9.66
C ASN A 228 25.22 -9.59 -9.72
N ALA A 229 24.21 -9.59 -8.87
CA ALA A 229 23.29 -10.72 -8.67
C ALA A 229 21.84 -10.30 -8.99
N THR A 230 21.06 -11.27 -9.42
CA THR A 230 19.62 -11.12 -9.65
C THR A 230 18.88 -12.11 -8.76
N LEU A 231 17.98 -11.59 -7.93
CA LEU A 231 17.14 -12.37 -7.02
C LEU A 231 15.74 -12.51 -7.63
N PRO A 232 15.31 -13.73 -8.01
CA PRO A 232 13.97 -13.93 -8.53
C PRO A 232 12.93 -13.96 -7.41
N TYR A 233 11.82 -13.26 -7.62
CA TYR A 233 10.63 -13.34 -6.79
C TYR A 233 9.58 -14.21 -7.51
N THR A 234 9.41 -15.41 -6.98
CA THR A 234 8.42 -16.39 -7.45
C THR A 234 7.37 -16.58 -6.36
N THR A 235 6.10 -16.66 -6.76
CA THR A 235 5.01 -16.92 -5.81
C THR A 235 5.20 -18.28 -5.13
N VAL A 236 4.74 -18.36 -3.88
CA VAL A 236 4.69 -19.60 -3.09
C VAL A 236 3.21 -19.84 -2.74
N PRO A 237 2.44 -20.44 -3.66
CA PRO A 237 1.03 -20.71 -3.43
C PRO A 237 0.82 -21.65 -2.25
N ASP A 238 -0.17 -21.34 -1.42
CA ASP A 238 -0.55 -22.14 -0.26
C ASP A 238 -2.09 -22.38 -0.32
N SER A 239 -2.48 -23.62 -0.59
CA SER A 239 -3.88 -24.01 -0.73
C SER A 239 -4.67 -23.96 0.57
N SER A 240 -4.01 -23.83 1.73
CA SER A 240 -4.67 -23.76 3.05
C SER A 240 -5.49 -22.47 3.25
N TYR A 241 -5.17 -21.40 2.48
CA TYR A 241 -5.86 -20.11 2.58
C TYR A 241 -7.04 -19.94 1.63
N GLY A 242 -7.38 -20.97 0.86
CA GLY A 242 -8.36 -20.89 -0.23
C GLY A 242 -7.72 -20.30 -1.50
N VAL A 243 -8.37 -20.55 -2.62
CA VAL A 243 -7.82 -20.16 -3.92
C VAL A 243 -8.51 -18.90 -4.43
N LEU A 244 -7.80 -17.77 -4.38
CA LEU A 244 -8.29 -16.50 -4.90
C LEU A 244 -7.98 -16.32 -6.40
N ASN A 245 -7.37 -17.32 -7.05
CA ASN A 245 -6.87 -17.17 -8.43
C ASN A 245 -7.96 -17.01 -9.49
N ASP A 246 -9.18 -17.44 -9.22
CA ASP A 246 -10.31 -17.29 -10.16
C ASP A 246 -11.10 -16.00 -9.92
N ILE A 247 -10.90 -15.33 -8.77
CA ILE A 247 -11.61 -14.10 -8.42
C ILE A 247 -10.98 -12.93 -9.20
N PRO A 248 -11.75 -12.15 -9.98
CA PRO A 248 -11.24 -10.95 -10.64
C PRO A 248 -10.66 -9.96 -9.65
N ILE A 249 -9.51 -9.35 -9.99
CA ILE A 249 -8.84 -8.34 -9.15
C ILE A 249 -8.85 -7.00 -9.86
N TYR A 250 -9.19 -5.97 -9.11
CA TYR A 250 -9.04 -4.57 -9.49
C TYR A 250 -8.11 -3.88 -8.50
N ILE A 251 -7.20 -3.06 -9.00
CA ILE A 251 -6.27 -2.31 -8.16
C ILE A 251 -6.52 -0.83 -8.37
N LEU A 252 -6.78 -0.10 -7.27
CA LEU A 252 -6.97 1.34 -7.33
C LEU A 252 -5.64 2.04 -7.09
N THR A 253 -5.28 2.98 -7.99
CA THR A 253 -4.03 3.72 -7.92
C THR A 253 -4.25 5.23 -7.94
N SER A 254 -3.29 5.96 -7.37
CA SER A 254 -3.16 7.40 -7.50
C SER A 254 -1.69 7.79 -7.68
N TYR A 255 -1.43 9.07 -7.90
CA TYR A 255 -0.06 9.61 -7.87
C TYR A 255 0.67 9.36 -6.53
N LYS A 256 -0.06 9.09 -5.43
CA LYS A 256 0.55 8.77 -4.13
C LYS A 256 0.96 7.29 -3.99
N THR A 257 0.48 6.43 -4.87
CA THR A 257 0.91 5.02 -4.92
C THR A 257 2.39 4.95 -5.27
N PHE A 258 3.20 4.28 -4.39
CA PHE A 258 4.65 4.33 -4.51
C PHE A 258 5.34 3.01 -4.13
N SER A 259 6.52 2.74 -4.73
CA SER A 259 7.46 1.68 -4.34
C SER A 259 6.81 0.28 -4.30
N ALA A 260 6.77 -0.41 -3.17
CA ALA A 260 6.20 -1.75 -3.03
C ALA A 260 4.73 -1.84 -3.46
N ALA A 261 3.93 -0.77 -3.28
CA ALA A 261 2.56 -0.70 -3.78
C ALA A 261 2.54 -0.71 -5.33
N GLU A 262 3.50 -0.01 -5.95
CA GLU A 262 3.67 -0.09 -7.41
C GLU A 262 4.16 -1.48 -7.84
N GLY A 263 5.02 -2.12 -7.04
CA GLY A 263 5.51 -3.48 -7.29
C GLY A 263 4.38 -4.51 -7.32
N LEU A 264 3.43 -4.44 -6.38
CA LEU A 264 2.24 -5.26 -6.37
C LEU A 264 1.39 -5.00 -7.62
N THR A 265 1.14 -3.73 -7.91
CA THR A 265 0.33 -3.29 -9.06
C THR A 265 0.95 -3.76 -10.38
N TYR A 266 2.23 -3.46 -10.61
CA TYR A 266 2.94 -3.80 -11.85
C TYR A 266 3.09 -5.31 -12.04
N GLY A 267 3.36 -6.04 -10.95
CA GLY A 267 3.47 -7.50 -10.97
C GLY A 267 2.16 -8.14 -11.44
N LEU A 268 1.04 -7.80 -10.80
CA LEU A 268 -0.27 -8.36 -11.15
C LEU A 268 -0.76 -7.88 -12.52
N GLN A 269 -0.54 -6.62 -12.90
CA GLN A 269 -0.92 -6.08 -14.21
C GLN A 269 -0.13 -6.74 -15.35
N SER A 270 1.20 -6.83 -15.23
CA SER A 270 2.04 -7.41 -16.28
C SER A 270 1.75 -8.89 -16.51
N LEU A 271 1.31 -9.62 -15.49
CA LEU A 271 0.84 -11.00 -15.56
C LEU A 271 -0.63 -11.12 -15.99
N LYS A 272 -1.30 -9.99 -16.32
CA LYS A 272 -2.73 -9.92 -16.69
C LYS A 272 -3.65 -10.52 -15.63
N ARG A 273 -3.24 -10.42 -14.36
CA ARG A 273 -3.99 -10.96 -13.22
C ARG A 273 -4.90 -9.93 -12.58
N ALA A 274 -4.61 -8.64 -12.73
CA ALA A 274 -5.43 -7.56 -12.22
C ALA A 274 -5.68 -6.49 -13.29
N THR A 275 -6.82 -5.78 -13.15
CA THR A 275 -7.14 -4.55 -13.89
C THR A 275 -6.83 -3.36 -12.98
N VAL A 276 -6.01 -2.43 -13.46
CA VAL A 276 -5.62 -1.23 -12.72
C VAL A 276 -6.52 -0.07 -13.10
N VAL A 277 -7.11 0.59 -12.09
CA VAL A 277 -8.05 1.73 -12.25
C VAL A 277 -7.54 2.92 -11.45
N GLY A 278 -7.46 4.10 -12.05
CA GLY A 278 -7.05 5.32 -11.35
C GLY A 278 -6.07 6.17 -12.12
N GLU A 279 -5.10 6.72 -11.41
CA GLU A 279 -4.06 7.58 -11.97
C GLU A 279 -2.75 6.80 -12.16
N VAL A 280 -1.86 7.38 -12.99
CA VAL A 280 -0.48 6.92 -13.09
C VAL A 280 0.21 7.10 -11.74
N THR A 281 0.91 6.06 -11.29
CA THR A 281 1.59 6.05 -10.00
C THR A 281 2.88 6.89 -10.01
N ARG A 282 3.53 7.03 -8.87
CA ARG A 282 4.64 7.99 -8.69
C ARG A 282 5.93 7.63 -9.42
N GLY A 283 6.25 6.33 -9.52
CA GLY A 283 7.40 5.87 -10.31
C GLY A 283 8.68 5.62 -9.51
N GLY A 284 8.61 4.75 -8.50
CA GLY A 284 9.76 4.31 -7.72
C GLY A 284 9.95 2.79 -7.76
N ALA A 285 10.90 2.29 -8.55
CA ALA A 285 11.15 0.86 -8.74
C ALA A 285 12.47 0.37 -8.15
N HIS A 286 13.17 1.23 -7.42
CA HIS A 286 14.43 0.86 -6.78
C HIS A 286 14.20 0.33 -5.36
N THR A 287 14.98 -0.69 -5.00
CA THR A 287 15.04 -1.21 -3.63
C THR A 287 16.08 -0.43 -2.85
N VAL A 288 15.74 -0.01 -1.62
CA VAL A 288 16.59 0.83 -0.77
C VAL A 288 17.05 0.12 0.49
N THR A 289 18.15 0.62 1.05
CA THR A 289 18.60 0.23 2.39
C THR A 289 19.28 1.41 3.08
N TYR A 290 19.07 1.49 4.39
CA TYR A 290 19.76 2.44 5.24
C TYR A 290 21.25 2.13 5.34
N ARG A 291 22.09 3.14 5.18
CA ARG A 291 23.55 3.07 5.32
C ARG A 291 24.00 4.10 6.34
N PRO A 292 24.74 3.68 7.38
CA PRO A 292 25.28 4.62 8.34
C PRO A 292 26.35 5.49 7.69
N LEU A 293 26.32 6.77 8.04
CA LEU A 293 27.32 7.77 7.67
C LEU A 293 28.04 8.25 8.94
N SER A 294 29.07 9.11 8.78
CA SER A 294 29.67 9.75 9.94
C SER A 294 28.76 10.80 10.57
N SER A 295 29.07 11.22 11.79
CA SER A 295 28.44 12.34 12.51
C SER A 295 26.93 12.19 12.76
N GLY A 296 26.42 10.95 12.92
CA GLY A 296 25.01 10.70 13.23
C GLY A 296 24.07 10.81 12.03
N PHE A 297 24.60 10.81 10.80
CA PHE A 297 23.78 10.79 9.60
C PHE A 297 23.59 9.36 9.09
N VAL A 298 22.51 9.18 8.37
CA VAL A 298 22.17 7.93 7.66
C VAL A 298 21.66 8.28 6.26
N ALA A 299 21.87 7.40 5.29
CA ALA A 299 21.35 7.58 3.96
C ALA A 299 20.55 6.35 3.52
N ASP A 300 19.36 6.60 2.96
CA ASP A 300 18.62 5.63 2.15
C ASP A 300 19.24 5.58 0.76
N ILE A 301 19.89 4.47 0.43
CA ILE A 301 20.57 4.32 -0.85
C ILE A 301 19.89 3.25 -1.69
N PRO A 302 19.36 3.63 -2.86
CA PRO A 302 18.87 2.68 -3.86
C PRO A 302 19.98 1.73 -4.31
N PHE A 303 19.92 0.46 -3.93
CA PHE A 303 20.97 -0.53 -4.19
C PHE A 303 20.58 -1.57 -5.24
N GLY A 304 19.29 -1.73 -5.46
CA GLY A 304 18.73 -2.68 -6.41
C GLY A 304 17.58 -2.09 -7.22
N ARG A 305 17.20 -2.76 -8.28
CA ARG A 305 16.08 -2.38 -9.14
C ARG A 305 15.21 -3.57 -9.48
N ALA A 306 13.91 -3.38 -9.47
CA ALA A 306 12.96 -4.34 -9.95
C ALA A 306 13.06 -4.52 -11.48
N ILE A 307 12.81 -5.73 -11.98
CA ILE A 307 12.74 -6.05 -13.40
C ILE A 307 11.59 -7.04 -13.59
N SER A 308 10.60 -6.69 -14.39
CA SER A 308 9.52 -7.63 -14.72
C SER A 308 10.01 -8.74 -15.65
N PRO A 309 9.74 -10.01 -15.36
CA PRO A 309 10.08 -11.12 -16.24
C PRO A 309 9.27 -11.09 -17.55
N VAL A 310 8.15 -10.38 -17.58
CA VAL A 310 7.26 -10.26 -18.75
C VAL A 310 7.70 -9.12 -19.65
N THR A 311 7.75 -7.89 -19.09
CA THR A 311 8.02 -6.68 -19.88
C THR A 311 9.50 -6.38 -20.05
N LYS A 312 10.38 -7.02 -19.25
CA LYS A 312 11.84 -6.72 -19.14
C LYS A 312 12.14 -5.28 -18.73
N LYS A 313 11.14 -4.57 -18.20
CA LYS A 313 11.17 -3.18 -17.74
C LYS A 313 10.72 -3.08 -16.29
N ASN A 314 10.68 -1.87 -15.79
CA ASN A 314 10.06 -1.50 -14.50
C ASN A 314 9.36 -0.14 -14.64
N TRP A 315 8.87 0.38 -13.52
CA TRP A 315 8.09 1.63 -13.42
C TRP A 315 8.92 2.83 -12.94
N GLU A 316 10.25 2.71 -12.85
CA GLU A 316 11.10 3.81 -12.36
C GLU A 316 10.90 5.08 -13.19
N LYS A 317 10.60 6.21 -12.53
CA LYS A 317 10.34 7.55 -13.09
C LYS A 317 9.11 7.69 -13.99
N VAL A 318 8.48 6.60 -14.38
CA VAL A 318 7.33 6.62 -15.31
C VAL A 318 6.02 6.23 -14.65
N GLY A 319 6.09 5.54 -13.49
CA GLY A 319 4.93 5.01 -12.80
C GLY A 319 4.29 3.82 -13.51
N VAL A 320 3.29 3.23 -12.85
CA VAL A 320 2.42 2.22 -13.43
C VAL A 320 1.26 2.93 -14.08
N THR A 321 1.09 2.74 -15.39
CA THR A 321 -0.04 3.29 -16.14
C THR A 321 -1.27 2.42 -15.91
N PRO A 322 -2.40 2.98 -15.43
CA PRO A 322 -3.61 2.20 -15.24
C PRO A 322 -4.23 1.75 -16.57
N ASP A 323 -4.93 0.61 -16.53
CA ASP A 323 -5.71 0.09 -17.67
C ASP A 323 -6.96 0.97 -17.91
N ILE A 324 -7.53 1.52 -16.83
CA ILE A 324 -8.66 2.46 -16.88
C ILE A 324 -8.23 3.75 -16.18
N LYS A 325 -7.92 4.77 -16.98
CA LYS A 325 -7.42 6.06 -16.49
C LYS A 325 -8.58 6.96 -16.07
N VAL A 326 -8.66 7.24 -14.77
CA VAL A 326 -9.65 8.13 -14.14
C VAL A 326 -9.00 8.86 -12.96
N PRO A 327 -9.57 10.00 -12.51
CA PRO A 327 -9.15 10.62 -11.24
C PRO A 327 -9.24 9.63 -10.07
N ALA A 328 -8.31 9.73 -9.12
CA ALA A 328 -8.19 8.79 -8.01
C ALA A 328 -9.47 8.69 -7.16
N GLU A 329 -10.18 9.82 -6.98
CA GLU A 329 -11.44 9.86 -6.24
C GLU A 329 -12.57 9.06 -6.90
N ARG A 330 -12.50 8.87 -8.21
CA ARG A 330 -13.49 8.09 -8.97
C ARG A 330 -13.09 6.63 -9.19
N ALA A 331 -11.88 6.24 -8.82
CA ALA A 331 -11.36 4.91 -9.13
C ALA A 331 -12.19 3.78 -8.50
N LEU A 332 -12.68 3.96 -7.27
CA LEU A 332 -13.52 2.96 -6.60
C LEU A 332 -14.85 2.77 -7.33
N GLU A 333 -15.56 3.86 -7.59
CA GLU A 333 -16.81 3.87 -8.34
C GLU A 333 -16.69 3.14 -9.70
N ILE A 334 -15.66 3.50 -10.45
CA ILE A 334 -15.44 2.92 -11.78
C ILE A 334 -15.07 1.44 -11.70
N ALA A 335 -14.30 1.04 -10.70
CA ALA A 335 -14.00 -0.39 -10.47
C ALA A 335 -15.28 -1.18 -10.14
N GLU A 336 -16.13 -0.68 -9.24
CA GLU A 336 -17.41 -1.30 -8.91
C GLU A 336 -18.31 -1.41 -10.15
N MET A 337 -18.45 -0.34 -10.92
CA MET A 337 -19.23 -0.35 -12.17
C MET A 337 -18.70 -1.41 -13.15
N LYS A 338 -17.38 -1.48 -13.35
CA LYS A 338 -16.77 -2.47 -14.25
C LYS A 338 -16.96 -3.91 -13.77
N ILE A 339 -16.95 -4.14 -12.47
CA ILE A 339 -17.24 -5.46 -11.88
C ILE A 339 -18.69 -5.87 -12.20
N PHE A 340 -19.63 -4.97 -11.98
CA PHE A 340 -21.06 -5.25 -12.24
C PHE A 340 -21.37 -5.37 -13.73
N GLU A 341 -20.80 -4.49 -14.58
CA GLU A 341 -20.94 -4.58 -16.04
C GLU A 341 -20.48 -5.96 -16.54
N LYS A 342 -19.28 -6.40 -16.14
CA LYS A 342 -18.74 -7.70 -16.53
C LYS A 342 -19.57 -8.87 -15.98
N ALA A 343 -20.09 -8.76 -14.75
CA ALA A 343 -20.97 -9.76 -14.18
C ALA A 343 -22.29 -9.81 -14.95
N PHE A 344 -22.86 -8.66 -15.32
CA PHE A 344 -24.09 -8.55 -16.08
C PHE A 344 -23.98 -9.18 -17.47
N GLU A 345 -22.85 -8.97 -18.18
CA GLU A 345 -22.59 -9.59 -19.47
C GLU A 345 -22.59 -11.13 -19.41
N ASN A 346 -22.21 -11.70 -18.27
CA ASN A 346 -22.11 -13.15 -18.08
C ASN A 346 -23.33 -13.77 -17.40
N ALA A 347 -24.24 -12.94 -16.86
CA ALA A 347 -25.43 -13.40 -16.14
C ALA A 347 -26.45 -14.04 -17.12
N LYS A 348 -26.96 -15.20 -16.73
CA LYS A 348 -27.99 -15.93 -17.50
C LYS A 348 -29.32 -15.98 -16.80
N ASP A 349 -29.31 -15.89 -15.47
CA ASP A 349 -30.50 -15.94 -14.64
C ASP A 349 -31.15 -14.55 -14.53
N SER A 350 -32.46 -14.49 -14.68
CA SER A 350 -33.23 -13.23 -14.65
C SER A 350 -33.19 -12.54 -13.26
N ALA A 351 -33.07 -13.29 -12.18
CA ALA A 351 -32.96 -12.74 -10.83
C ALA A 351 -31.57 -12.12 -10.63
N GLU A 352 -30.51 -12.78 -11.10
CA GLU A 352 -29.15 -12.24 -11.07
C GLU A 352 -29.06 -10.96 -11.90
N ILE A 353 -29.61 -10.94 -13.11
CA ILE A 353 -29.66 -9.75 -13.98
C ILE A 353 -30.30 -8.55 -13.27
N LYS A 354 -31.45 -8.78 -12.60
CA LYS A 354 -32.12 -7.74 -11.82
C LYS A 354 -31.28 -7.24 -10.65
N SER A 355 -30.65 -8.15 -9.92
CA SER A 355 -29.78 -7.81 -8.80
C SER A 355 -28.58 -6.98 -9.27
N LEU A 356 -27.92 -7.38 -10.35
CA LEU A 356 -26.77 -6.64 -10.91
C LEU A 356 -27.17 -5.25 -11.42
N LYS A 357 -28.34 -5.14 -12.08
CA LYS A 357 -28.86 -3.84 -12.47
C LYS A 357 -29.11 -2.94 -11.27
N TRP A 358 -29.68 -3.49 -10.20
CA TRP A 358 -29.86 -2.78 -8.93
C TRP A 358 -28.52 -2.23 -8.40
N GLN A 359 -27.46 -3.04 -8.38
CA GLN A 359 -26.15 -2.62 -7.89
C GLN A 359 -25.53 -1.51 -8.78
N LEU A 360 -25.66 -1.62 -10.10
CA LEU A 360 -25.21 -0.56 -11.03
C LEU A 360 -25.95 0.76 -10.76
N ASP A 361 -27.26 0.72 -10.67
CA ASP A 361 -28.10 1.89 -10.41
C ASP A 361 -27.75 2.52 -9.04
N LEU A 362 -27.46 1.68 -8.03
CA LEU A 362 -27.06 2.12 -6.69
C LEU A 362 -25.71 2.83 -6.72
N VAL A 363 -24.68 2.22 -7.28
CA VAL A 363 -23.32 2.83 -7.40
C VAL A 363 -23.39 4.15 -8.16
N GLN A 364 -24.13 4.19 -9.27
CA GLN A 364 -24.31 5.41 -10.04
C GLN A 364 -24.99 6.50 -9.22
N SER A 365 -26.03 6.17 -8.46
CA SER A 365 -26.77 7.15 -7.64
C SER A 365 -25.99 7.67 -6.44
N ILE A 366 -25.05 6.86 -5.88
CA ILE A 366 -24.20 7.28 -4.79
C ILE A 366 -23.22 8.34 -5.27
N ASN A 367 -22.62 8.12 -6.42
CA ASN A 367 -21.54 8.95 -6.95
C ASN A 367 -22.05 10.13 -7.82
N HIS A 368 -23.21 9.95 -8.46
CA HIS A 368 -23.83 10.97 -9.34
C HIS A 368 -25.31 11.17 -9.00
N PRO A 369 -25.63 11.71 -7.81
CA PRO A 369 -27.02 11.94 -7.43
C PRO A 369 -27.70 12.92 -8.37
N ILE A 370 -28.89 12.56 -8.84
CA ILE A 370 -29.70 13.42 -9.70
C ILE A 370 -30.34 14.51 -8.84
N GLN A 371 -30.29 15.75 -9.30
CA GLN A 371 -30.99 16.86 -8.69
C GLN A 371 -32.36 16.98 -9.36
N LEU A 372 -33.45 16.81 -8.57
CA LEU A 372 -34.81 17.04 -9.00
C LEU A 372 -35.27 18.45 -8.58
N ASP A 373 -36.07 19.08 -9.42
CA ASP A 373 -36.65 20.37 -9.09
C ASP A 373 -37.69 20.27 -7.97
N THR A 374 -37.96 21.40 -7.31
CA THR A 374 -38.89 21.47 -6.17
C THR A 374 -40.32 21.04 -6.54
N ILE A 375 -40.77 21.33 -7.76
CA ILE A 375 -42.14 21.00 -8.22
C ILE A 375 -42.26 19.48 -8.31
N THR A 376 -41.29 18.82 -8.92
CA THR A 376 -41.23 17.34 -9.00
C THR A 376 -41.19 16.69 -7.61
N LEU A 377 -40.35 17.22 -6.70
CA LEU A 377 -40.27 16.69 -5.34
C LEU A 377 -41.61 16.87 -4.58
N GLN A 378 -42.26 17.99 -4.73
CA GLN A 378 -43.58 18.24 -4.12
C GLN A 378 -44.67 17.32 -4.69
N GLN A 379 -44.65 17.00 -5.99
CA GLN A 379 -45.57 16.03 -6.59
C GLN A 379 -45.47 14.63 -5.99
N PHE A 380 -44.30 14.25 -5.53
CA PHE A 380 -44.07 12.95 -4.87
C PHE A 380 -44.55 12.89 -3.43
N SER A 381 -44.74 14.06 -2.78
CA SER A 381 -45.25 14.10 -1.42
C SER A 381 -46.68 13.59 -1.36
N GLY A 382 -47.01 12.86 -0.33
CA GLY A 382 -48.38 12.32 -0.12
C GLY A 382 -48.40 11.11 0.84
N LEU A 383 -49.59 10.62 1.07
CA LEU A 383 -49.81 9.37 1.83
C LEU A 383 -50.05 8.22 0.82
N TYR A 384 -49.36 7.13 1.03
CA TYR A 384 -49.43 5.92 0.19
C TYR A 384 -49.63 4.71 1.08
N GLY A 385 -50.92 4.47 1.43
CA GLY A 385 -51.26 3.42 2.39
C GLY A 385 -50.54 3.61 3.73
N ALA A 386 -49.68 2.65 4.10
CA ALA A 386 -48.89 2.71 5.34
C ALA A 386 -47.63 3.59 5.23
N TYR A 387 -47.39 4.27 4.10
CA TYR A 387 -46.17 5.05 3.84
C TYR A 387 -46.51 6.53 3.73
N SER A 388 -45.68 7.37 4.35
CA SER A 388 -45.71 8.82 4.24
C SER A 388 -44.47 9.29 3.49
N ILE A 389 -44.70 10.05 2.42
CA ILE A 389 -43.64 10.78 1.71
C ILE A 389 -43.87 12.25 2.02
N SER A 390 -42.90 12.88 2.74
CA SER A 390 -43.01 14.28 3.13
C SER A 390 -41.89 15.13 2.52
N TYR A 391 -42.21 16.32 2.04
CA TYR A 391 -41.22 17.28 1.56
C TYR A 391 -40.89 18.31 2.62
N SER A 392 -39.60 18.58 2.83
CA SER A 392 -39.14 19.62 3.74
C SER A 392 -37.76 20.13 3.29
N ALA A 393 -37.63 21.45 3.19
CA ALA A 393 -36.36 22.13 2.88
C ALA A 393 -35.56 21.51 1.70
N GLY A 394 -36.23 21.24 0.58
CA GLY A 394 -35.57 20.69 -0.61
C GLY A 394 -35.36 19.17 -0.59
N THR A 395 -35.78 18.48 0.46
CA THR A 395 -35.57 17.03 0.62
C THR A 395 -36.88 16.30 0.80
N LEU A 396 -37.03 15.16 0.13
CA LEU A 396 -38.11 14.19 0.41
C LEU A 396 -37.67 13.26 1.54
N TYR A 397 -38.65 12.87 2.33
CA TYR A 397 -38.49 11.91 3.42
C TYR A 397 -39.52 10.79 3.27
N TYR A 398 -39.07 9.57 3.45
CA TYR A 398 -39.89 8.37 3.51
C TYR A 398 -40.06 7.90 4.94
N GLN A 399 -41.25 7.50 5.30
CA GLN A 399 -41.53 6.88 6.56
C GLN A 399 -42.65 5.83 6.42
N LYS A 400 -42.39 4.59 6.83
CA LYS A 400 -43.45 3.58 7.05
C LYS A 400 -44.00 3.77 8.46
N THR A 401 -45.34 3.65 8.64
CA THR A 401 -45.98 3.78 9.95
C THR A 401 -45.26 2.99 11.04
N GLY A 402 -44.88 3.64 12.14
CA GLY A 402 -44.20 3.03 13.26
C GLY A 402 -42.70 2.70 13.00
N LYS A 403 -42.13 3.15 11.89
CA LYS A 403 -40.69 2.96 11.54
C LYS A 403 -39.94 4.26 11.46
N ALA A 404 -38.61 4.16 11.35
CA ALA A 404 -37.71 5.31 11.18
C ALA A 404 -38.02 6.11 9.91
N LYS A 405 -37.78 7.41 9.96
CA LYS A 405 -37.88 8.34 8.85
C LYS A 405 -36.51 8.48 8.16
N PHE A 406 -36.50 8.35 6.83
CA PHE A 406 -35.28 8.42 6.03
C PHE A 406 -35.35 9.57 5.02
N PRO A 407 -34.32 10.41 4.89
CA PRO A 407 -34.21 11.32 3.75
C PRO A 407 -33.96 10.50 2.48
N LEU A 408 -34.57 10.94 1.36
CA LEU A 408 -34.47 10.28 0.06
C LEU A 408 -33.46 10.98 -0.84
N ILE A 409 -32.72 10.20 -1.62
CA ILE A 409 -31.78 10.63 -2.66
C ILE A 409 -32.29 10.10 -3.99
N ALA A 410 -32.40 10.98 -4.99
CA ALA A 410 -32.86 10.59 -6.33
C ALA A 410 -31.81 9.71 -7.03
N MET A 411 -32.26 8.58 -7.56
CA MET A 411 -31.48 7.68 -8.43
C MET A 411 -31.81 7.94 -9.91
N THR A 412 -33.10 8.14 -10.20
CA THR A 412 -33.62 8.52 -11.51
C THR A 412 -34.68 9.61 -11.34
N SER A 413 -35.31 10.03 -12.41
CA SER A 413 -36.42 10.99 -12.34
C SER A 413 -37.64 10.50 -11.54
N THR A 414 -37.75 9.22 -11.27
CA THR A 414 -38.89 8.61 -10.55
C THR A 414 -38.47 7.62 -9.45
N MET A 415 -37.19 7.23 -9.37
CA MET A 415 -36.70 6.28 -8.38
C MET A 415 -35.82 6.98 -7.38
N MET A 416 -35.99 6.67 -6.09
CA MET A 416 -35.21 7.21 -4.98
C MET A 416 -34.75 6.11 -4.05
N ARG A 417 -33.60 6.35 -3.40
CA ARG A 417 -33.09 5.51 -2.32
C ARG A 417 -33.08 6.24 -0.97
N PRO A 418 -33.30 5.56 0.14
CA PRO A 418 -33.10 6.14 1.47
C PRO A 418 -31.61 6.41 1.72
N LYS A 419 -31.27 7.56 2.27
CA LYS A 419 -29.90 7.87 2.67
C LYS A 419 -29.49 6.97 3.86
N GLY A 420 -28.41 6.23 3.70
CA GLY A 420 -27.87 5.34 4.76
C GLY A 420 -28.62 4.00 4.89
N ASN A 421 -29.45 3.64 3.92
CA ASN A 421 -30.07 2.33 3.84
C ASN A 421 -30.19 1.90 2.37
N ASP A 422 -29.41 0.92 1.97
CA ASP A 422 -29.32 0.45 0.59
C ASP A 422 -30.12 -0.84 0.33
N THR A 423 -30.98 -1.26 1.28
CA THR A 423 -31.77 -2.50 1.18
C THR A 423 -33.07 -2.33 0.40
N PHE A 424 -33.48 -1.10 0.11
CA PHE A 424 -34.67 -0.85 -0.70
C PHE A 424 -34.60 0.50 -1.45
N THR A 425 -35.41 0.62 -2.51
CA THR A 425 -35.67 1.87 -3.23
C THR A 425 -37.17 2.12 -3.32
N ILE A 426 -37.53 3.34 -3.63
CA ILE A 426 -38.92 3.78 -3.82
C ILE A 426 -39.05 4.32 -5.23
N GLU A 427 -39.91 3.72 -6.01
CA GLU A 427 -40.24 4.16 -7.37
C GLU A 427 -41.65 4.77 -7.40
N PHE A 428 -41.76 5.97 -7.97
CA PHE A 428 -43.01 6.72 -8.11
C PHE A 428 -43.62 6.49 -9.48
N TYR A 429 -44.91 6.16 -9.50
CA TYR A 429 -45.71 5.91 -10.71
C TYR A 429 -46.69 7.03 -10.93
N LYS A 430 -46.82 7.47 -12.18
CA LYS A 430 -47.78 8.47 -12.63
C LYS A 430 -48.93 7.77 -13.36
N ASN A 431 -50.15 8.26 -13.15
CA ASN A 431 -51.29 7.86 -13.93
C ASN A 431 -51.29 8.50 -15.32
N TYR A 432 -52.30 8.20 -16.14
CA TYR A 432 -52.46 8.73 -17.49
C TYR A 432 -52.46 10.27 -17.54
N PHE A 433 -52.89 10.94 -16.47
CA PHE A 433 -52.90 12.42 -16.38
C PHE A 433 -51.64 13.03 -15.82
N GLY A 434 -50.55 12.25 -15.68
CA GLY A 434 -49.28 12.70 -15.17
C GLY A 434 -49.20 12.91 -13.64
N LYS A 435 -50.26 12.58 -12.88
CA LYS A 435 -50.32 12.68 -11.43
C LYS A 435 -49.72 11.41 -10.81
N VAL A 436 -48.87 11.60 -9.78
CA VAL A 436 -48.31 10.49 -8.98
C VAL A 436 -49.46 9.86 -8.18
N ASN A 437 -49.74 8.59 -8.41
CA ASN A 437 -50.85 7.89 -7.80
C ASN A 437 -50.45 6.58 -7.05
N ARG A 438 -49.21 6.13 -7.21
CA ARG A 438 -48.72 4.89 -6.61
C ARG A 438 -47.21 4.95 -6.37
N ILE A 439 -46.76 4.27 -5.35
CA ILE A 439 -45.33 3.94 -5.15
C ILE A 439 -45.11 2.43 -5.20
N ALA A 440 -43.89 2.02 -5.58
CA ALA A 440 -43.37 0.68 -5.35
C ALA A 440 -42.12 0.76 -4.45
N THR A 441 -42.14 0.09 -3.32
CA THR A 441 -40.97 -0.20 -2.53
C THR A 441 -40.32 -1.46 -3.07
N ARG A 442 -39.12 -1.33 -3.66
CA ARG A 442 -38.36 -2.46 -4.22
C ARG A 442 -37.24 -2.80 -3.27
N TYR A 443 -37.13 -4.04 -2.89
CA TYR A 443 -36.12 -4.57 -1.98
C TYR A 443 -34.99 -5.25 -2.75
N ASP A 444 -33.80 -5.29 -2.15
CA ASP A 444 -32.60 -5.95 -2.66
C ASP A 444 -32.77 -7.47 -2.87
N ASP A 445 -33.69 -8.11 -2.12
CA ASP A 445 -34.07 -9.51 -2.26
C ASP A 445 -35.06 -9.76 -3.41
N GLY A 446 -35.42 -8.72 -4.17
CA GLY A 446 -36.36 -8.81 -5.32
C GLY A 446 -37.81 -8.65 -4.98
N ARG A 447 -38.21 -8.56 -3.70
CA ARG A 447 -39.60 -8.25 -3.31
C ARG A 447 -40.00 -6.86 -3.77
N VAL A 448 -41.29 -6.69 -4.09
CA VAL A 448 -41.88 -5.41 -4.45
C VAL A 448 -43.21 -5.25 -3.72
N GLU A 449 -43.33 -4.17 -2.93
CA GLU A 449 -44.58 -3.77 -2.26
C GLU A 449 -45.13 -2.54 -2.96
N TYR A 450 -46.38 -2.60 -3.39
CA TYR A 450 -47.09 -1.47 -4.01
C TYR A 450 -48.03 -0.80 -3.00
N ALA A 451 -48.13 0.50 -3.06
CA ALA A 451 -49.06 1.29 -2.28
C ALA A 451 -49.66 2.43 -3.13
N GLU A 452 -50.98 2.48 -3.15
CA GLU A 452 -51.73 3.54 -3.84
C GLU A 452 -51.73 4.81 -2.99
N ARG A 453 -51.77 5.95 -3.65
CA ARG A 453 -51.89 7.26 -3.02
C ARG A 453 -53.30 7.40 -2.42
N THR A 454 -53.39 7.90 -1.18
CA THR A 454 -54.66 7.97 -0.40
C THR A 454 -55.05 9.41 -0.07
N ASP A 455 -54.25 10.41 -0.45
CA ASP A 455 -54.54 11.86 -0.28
C ASP A 455 -54.72 12.61 -1.60
#